data_7559924e8dd6b44fffbf8a3a04f9dc90
#
_entry.id   7559924e8dd6b44fffbf8a3a04f9dc90
#
_cell.length_a   1.000
_cell.length_b   1.000
_cell.length_c   1.000
_cell.angle_alpha   90.00
_cell.angle_beta   90.00
_cell.angle_gamma   90.00
#
_symmetry.space_group_name_H-M   'P 1'
#
loop_
_entity.id
_entity.type
_entity.pdbx_description
1 polymer ?
#
loop_
_entity_poly.entity_id
_entity_poly.type
_entity_poly.pdbx_seq_one_letter_code
_entity_poly.pdbx_strand_id
1 'polypeptide(L)'
;LDMVFTSPPYFAKEAYSEDPTQSYKKFTGYDAWREGFLRPTLETAVEYLRNDRYLLWNIADAKFGADMLPLEKDSKDILESLGMQFKGVVKMALAQMPGGNRIDPDTGLPKAKNFCKVNGMWLKYEPIFVFYKP
;
A
#
# COMPACT_ATOMS: atom_id res chain seq x y z
N LEU A 1 15.12 -9.92 11.69
CA LEU A 1 13.96 -9.17 12.20
C LEU A 1 12.82 -10.12 12.54
N ASP A 2 12.10 -9.83 13.60
CA ASP A 2 10.94 -10.61 14.03
C ASP A 2 9.63 -10.12 13.40
N MET A 3 9.61 -8.91 12.88
CA MET A 3 8.49 -8.36 12.14
C MET A 3 8.97 -7.19 11.29
N VAL A 4 8.37 -7.03 10.13
CA VAL A 4 8.49 -5.81 9.33
C VAL A 4 7.09 -5.20 9.23
N PHE A 5 6.97 -3.94 9.61
CA PHE A 5 5.77 -3.16 9.41
C PHE A 5 6.17 -1.79 8.87
N THR A 6 5.69 -1.48 7.68
CA THR A 6 6.08 -0.21 7.03
C THR A 6 5.02 0.29 6.05
N SER A 7 5.06 1.59 5.83
CA SER A 7 4.31 2.31 4.82
C SER A 7 5.32 3.00 3.90
N PRO A 8 5.62 2.42 2.74
CA PRO A 8 6.60 3.00 1.82
C PRO A 8 6.04 4.24 1.11
N PRO A 9 6.89 5.07 0.49
CA PRO A 9 6.42 6.13 -0.39
C PRO A 9 5.59 5.54 -1.53
N TYR A 10 4.48 6.20 -1.87
CA TYR A 10 3.56 5.78 -2.93
C TYR A 10 3.98 6.42 -4.25
N PHE A 11 5.14 6.04 -4.78
CA PHE A 11 5.76 6.62 -5.97
C PHE A 11 5.90 8.15 -5.81
N ALA A 12 5.32 8.96 -6.69
CA ALA A 12 5.38 10.41 -6.66
C ALA A 12 4.23 11.06 -5.87
N LYS A 13 3.45 10.26 -5.13
CA LYS A 13 2.31 10.76 -4.34
C LYS A 13 2.74 11.70 -3.22
N GLU A 14 3.90 11.42 -2.63
CA GLU A 14 4.45 12.18 -1.52
C GLU A 14 5.85 12.67 -1.89
N ALA A 15 6.05 13.99 -1.83
CA ALA A 15 7.34 14.62 -2.06
C ALA A 15 7.85 15.14 -0.70
N TYR A 16 8.80 14.44 -0.11
CA TYR A 16 9.32 14.80 1.21
C TYR A 16 10.36 15.93 1.16
N SER A 17 11.05 16.10 0.04
CA SER A 17 12.04 17.16 -0.16
C SER A 17 12.35 17.37 -1.65
N GLU A 18 13.20 18.35 -1.96
CA GLU A 18 13.70 18.57 -3.31
C GLU A 18 14.98 17.75 -3.62
N ASP A 19 15.39 16.90 -2.71
CA ASP A 19 16.59 16.08 -2.88
C ASP A 19 16.44 15.12 -4.06
N PRO A 20 17.41 15.10 -5.01
CA PRO A 20 17.34 14.21 -6.18
C PRO A 20 17.47 12.72 -5.84
N THR A 21 17.88 12.37 -4.62
CA THR A 21 17.97 10.97 -4.19
C THR A 21 16.63 10.37 -3.80
N GLN A 22 15.56 11.16 -3.71
CA GLN A 22 14.23 10.62 -3.46
C GLN A 22 13.83 9.63 -4.54
N SER A 23 13.13 8.54 -4.15
CA SER A 23 12.82 7.43 -5.04
C SER A 23 12.10 7.86 -6.32
N TYR A 24 11.11 8.75 -6.22
CA TYR A 24 10.37 9.19 -7.39
C TYR A 24 11.17 10.10 -8.34
N LYS A 25 12.19 10.79 -7.83
CA LYS A 25 13.09 11.63 -8.63
C LYS A 25 14.22 10.81 -9.25
N LYS A 26 14.69 9.80 -8.53
CA LYS A 26 15.77 8.93 -8.99
C LYS A 26 15.32 8.02 -10.14
N PHE A 27 14.07 7.60 -10.14
CA PHE A 27 13.52 6.70 -11.15
C PHE A 27 12.46 7.41 -11.97
N THR A 28 12.65 7.46 -13.29
CA THR A 28 11.72 8.10 -14.22
C THR A 28 10.62 7.12 -14.60
N GLY A 29 9.38 7.46 -14.25
CA GLY A 29 8.21 6.65 -14.52
C GLY A 29 7.98 5.54 -13.49
N TYR A 30 6.74 5.05 -13.48
CA TYR A 30 6.30 4.06 -12.49
C TYR A 30 7.03 2.72 -12.63
N ASP A 31 7.18 2.22 -13.85
CA ASP A 31 7.83 0.92 -14.08
C ASP A 31 9.29 0.92 -13.60
N ALA A 32 10.03 1.99 -13.87
CA ALA A 32 11.39 2.14 -13.38
C ALA A 32 11.45 2.24 -11.86
N TRP A 33 10.51 2.97 -11.24
CA TRP A 33 10.39 3.07 -9.80
C TRP A 33 10.02 1.72 -9.16
N ARG A 34 9.09 0.98 -9.76
CA ARG A 34 8.71 -0.35 -9.28
C ARG A 34 9.91 -1.30 -9.25
N GLU A 35 10.68 -1.36 -10.34
CA GLU A 35 11.82 -2.27 -10.44
C GLU A 35 13.07 -1.77 -9.70
N GLY A 36 13.25 -0.46 -9.61
CA GLY A 36 14.45 0.12 -8.99
C GLY A 36 14.30 0.48 -7.51
N PHE A 37 13.08 0.64 -7.02
CA PHE A 37 12.82 1.01 -5.63
C PHE A 37 11.90 0.01 -4.93
N LEU A 38 10.70 -0.22 -5.44
CA LEU A 38 9.72 -1.07 -4.77
C LEU A 38 10.22 -2.52 -4.62
N ARG A 39 10.64 -3.12 -5.70
CA ARG A 39 11.16 -4.50 -5.69
C ARG A 39 12.38 -4.67 -4.76
N PRO A 40 13.45 -3.89 -4.87
CA PRO A 40 14.60 -4.04 -3.96
C PRO A 40 14.23 -3.80 -2.49
N THR A 41 13.31 -2.88 -2.22
CA THR A 41 12.84 -2.63 -0.86
C THR A 41 12.15 -3.86 -0.28
N LEU A 42 11.27 -4.50 -1.05
CA LEU A 42 10.59 -5.72 -0.63
C LEU A 42 11.55 -6.90 -0.52
N GLU A 43 12.49 -7.05 -1.44
CA GLU A 43 13.54 -8.06 -1.37
C GLU A 43 14.35 -7.94 -0.09
N THR A 44 14.78 -6.73 0.25
CA THR A 44 15.52 -6.45 1.48
C THR A 44 14.69 -6.78 2.72
N ALA A 45 13.42 -6.38 2.73
CA ALA A 45 12.52 -6.67 3.85
C ALA A 45 12.36 -8.18 4.06
N VAL A 46 12.19 -8.95 2.98
CA VAL A 46 12.05 -10.41 3.06
C VAL A 46 13.36 -11.07 3.47
N GLU A 47 14.50 -10.59 2.97
CA GLU A 47 15.82 -11.12 3.32
C GLU A 47 16.09 -11.04 4.82
N TYR A 48 15.85 -9.88 5.42
CA TYR A 48 16.13 -9.67 6.84
C TYR A 48 15.03 -10.14 7.78
N LEU A 49 13.85 -10.46 7.27
CA LEU A 49 12.79 -11.06 8.07
C LEU A 49 13.12 -12.54 8.33
N ARG A 50 13.04 -12.95 9.58
CA ARG A 50 13.24 -14.36 9.96
C ARG A 50 12.08 -15.21 9.43
N ASN A 51 12.36 -16.51 9.22
CA ASN A 51 11.30 -17.47 8.89
C ASN A 51 10.29 -17.55 10.04
N ASP A 52 9.09 -17.95 9.73
CA ASP A 52 7.97 -18.07 10.67
C ASP A 52 7.59 -16.70 11.29
N ARG A 53 7.69 -15.66 10.48
CA ARG A 53 7.39 -14.28 10.88
C ARG A 53 6.56 -13.56 9.82
N TYR A 54 6.06 -12.38 10.17
CA TYR A 54 5.12 -11.63 9.34
C TYR A 54 5.70 -10.31 8.84
N LEU A 55 5.30 -9.97 7.61
CA LEU A 55 5.52 -8.67 7.01
C LEU A 55 4.15 -8.01 6.82
N LEU A 56 4.01 -6.82 7.37
CA LEU A 56 2.82 -5.99 7.24
C LEU A 56 3.15 -4.80 6.34
N TRP A 57 2.46 -4.74 5.21
CA TRP A 57 2.74 -3.78 4.15
C TRP A 57 1.55 -2.85 3.96
N ASN A 58 1.68 -1.61 4.43
CA ASN A 58 0.64 -0.60 4.32
C ASN A 58 0.83 0.17 3.02
N ILE A 59 0.05 -0.17 2.01
CA ILE A 59 0.08 0.50 0.71
C ILE A 59 -1.31 0.48 0.09
N ALA A 60 -1.63 1.52 -0.67
CA ALA A 60 -2.86 1.58 -1.44
C ALA A 60 -2.54 2.02 -2.88
N ASP A 61 -3.39 1.66 -3.82
CA ASP A 61 -3.29 2.16 -5.17
C ASP A 61 -3.37 3.69 -5.15
N ALA A 62 -2.55 4.33 -5.96
CA ALA A 62 -2.46 5.78 -6.00
C ALA A 62 -2.78 6.31 -7.39
N LYS A 63 -3.59 7.36 -7.44
CA LYS A 63 -3.86 8.06 -8.68
C LYS A 63 -2.72 9.02 -8.97
N PHE A 64 -2.16 8.92 -10.16
CA PHE A 64 -1.13 9.81 -10.66
C PHE A 64 -1.53 10.30 -12.06
N GLY A 65 -1.90 11.57 -12.16
CA GLY A 65 -2.50 12.09 -13.38
C GLY A 65 -3.85 11.43 -13.67
N ALA A 66 -4.01 10.90 -14.87
CA ALA A 66 -5.20 10.16 -15.27
C ALA A 66 -5.13 8.66 -14.91
N ASP A 67 -3.96 8.16 -14.49
CA ASP A 67 -3.71 6.75 -14.29
C ASP A 67 -3.86 6.36 -12.81
N MET A 68 -4.38 5.15 -12.58
CA MET A 68 -4.36 4.51 -11.27
C MET A 68 -3.19 3.54 -11.24
N LEU A 69 -2.21 3.79 -10.39
CA LEU A 69 -1.03 2.94 -10.26
C LEU A 69 -1.35 1.72 -9.39
N PRO A 70 -1.07 0.50 -9.88
CA PRO A 70 -1.45 -0.74 -9.20
C PRO A 70 -0.45 -1.14 -8.11
N LEU A 71 -0.25 -0.27 -7.12
CA LEU A 71 0.73 -0.48 -6.05
C LEU A 71 0.39 -1.69 -5.18
N GLU A 72 -0.90 -1.93 -4.92
CA GLU A 72 -1.36 -3.07 -4.13
C GLU A 72 -1.03 -4.39 -4.84
N LYS A 73 -1.44 -4.50 -6.11
CA LYS A 73 -1.19 -5.71 -6.89
C LYS A 73 0.29 -5.98 -7.11
N ASP A 74 1.04 -4.95 -7.48
CA ASP A 74 2.48 -5.10 -7.77
C ASP A 74 3.26 -5.50 -6.50
N SER A 75 2.94 -4.91 -5.36
CA SER A 75 3.55 -5.31 -4.08
C SER A 75 3.25 -6.77 -3.75
N LYS A 76 2.00 -7.19 -3.93
CA LYS A 76 1.59 -8.57 -3.68
C LYS A 76 2.30 -9.54 -4.62
N ASP A 77 2.32 -9.27 -5.91
CA ASP A 77 2.97 -10.11 -6.91
C ASP A 77 4.48 -10.28 -6.61
N ILE A 78 5.15 -9.19 -6.25
CA ILE A 78 6.56 -9.24 -5.88
C ILE A 78 6.77 -10.11 -4.64
N LEU A 79 6.00 -9.89 -3.57
CA LEU A 79 6.14 -10.65 -2.32
C LEU A 79 5.85 -12.13 -2.52
N GLU A 80 4.83 -12.47 -3.29
CA GLU A 80 4.53 -13.87 -3.62
C GLU A 80 5.67 -14.51 -4.44
N SER A 81 6.27 -13.76 -5.36
CA SER A 81 7.44 -14.24 -6.12
C SER A 81 8.67 -14.51 -5.24
N LEU A 82 8.74 -13.85 -4.09
CA LEU A 82 9.80 -14.04 -3.09
C LEU A 82 9.48 -15.16 -2.08
N GLY A 83 8.41 -15.90 -2.29
CA GLY A 83 8.02 -17.01 -1.43
C GLY A 83 7.16 -16.63 -0.23
N MET A 84 6.73 -15.39 -0.13
CA MET A 84 5.83 -14.96 0.93
C MET A 84 4.41 -15.44 0.69
N GLN A 85 3.70 -15.76 1.77
CA GLN A 85 2.31 -16.20 1.70
C GLN A 85 1.38 -15.07 2.13
N PHE A 86 0.45 -14.71 1.24
CA PHE A 86 -0.56 -13.70 1.55
C PHE A 86 -1.60 -14.25 2.53
N LYS A 87 -1.82 -13.55 3.64
CA LYS A 87 -2.72 -13.99 4.71
C LYS A 87 -3.99 -13.15 4.84
N GLY A 88 -4.05 -12.01 4.21
CA GLY A 88 -5.24 -11.16 4.24
C GLY A 88 -4.91 -9.69 4.42
N VAL A 89 -5.94 -8.91 4.67
CA VAL A 89 -5.85 -7.46 4.80
C VAL A 89 -6.44 -7.01 6.13
N VAL A 90 -5.68 -6.18 6.84
CA VAL A 90 -6.19 -5.43 7.99
C VAL A 90 -6.57 -4.03 7.51
N LYS A 91 -7.76 -3.59 7.84
CA LYS A 91 -8.25 -2.27 7.44
C LYS A 91 -7.94 -1.25 8.54
N MET A 92 -7.08 -0.29 8.24
CA MET A 92 -6.77 0.80 9.15
C MET A 92 -7.73 1.96 8.87
N ALA A 93 -8.80 2.05 9.65
CA ALA A 93 -9.81 3.09 9.47
C ALA A 93 -9.26 4.47 9.84
N LEU A 94 -9.53 5.45 8.98
CA LEU A 94 -9.10 6.83 9.17
C LEU A 94 -10.27 7.64 9.73
N ALA A 95 -10.32 7.79 11.05
CA ALA A 95 -11.44 8.41 11.75
C ALA A 95 -11.68 9.87 11.35
N GLN A 96 -10.65 10.55 10.86
CA GLN A 96 -10.73 11.95 10.40
C GLN A 96 -11.10 12.07 8.92
N MET A 97 -11.40 10.95 8.25
CA MET A 97 -11.77 10.94 6.84
C MET A 97 -13.09 10.22 6.62
N PRO A 98 -14.22 10.79 7.10
CA PRO A 98 -15.53 10.21 6.87
C PRO A 98 -15.89 10.22 5.38
N GLY A 99 -16.81 9.33 4.99
CA GLY A 99 -17.23 9.19 3.61
C GLY A 99 -17.77 10.47 2.99
N GLY A 100 -18.62 11.20 3.71
CA GLY A 100 -19.19 12.45 3.25
C GLY A 100 -19.82 12.34 1.86
N ASN A 101 -19.40 13.22 0.94
CA ASN A 101 -19.89 13.25 -0.44
C ASN A 101 -19.47 12.04 -1.29
N ARG A 102 -18.63 11.16 -0.76
CA ARG A 102 -18.18 9.91 -1.44
C ARG A 102 -19.14 8.77 -1.25
N ILE A 103 -20.22 8.98 -0.50
CA ILE A 103 -21.30 8.01 -0.32
C ILE A 103 -22.43 8.37 -1.26
N ASP A 104 -22.90 7.38 -2.03
CA ASP A 104 -24.04 7.56 -2.92
C ASP A 104 -25.32 7.74 -2.11
N PRO A 105 -26.04 8.86 -2.25
CA PRO A 105 -27.27 9.10 -1.47
C PRO A 105 -28.40 8.12 -1.84
N ASP A 106 -28.40 7.55 -3.04
CA ASP A 106 -29.45 6.64 -3.49
C ASP A 106 -29.27 5.22 -2.98
N THR A 107 -28.03 4.75 -2.89
CA THR A 107 -27.71 3.37 -2.46
C THR A 107 -27.18 3.30 -1.04
N GLY A 108 -26.68 4.41 -0.48
CA GLY A 108 -26.00 4.43 0.82
C GLY A 108 -24.62 3.74 0.79
N LEU A 109 -24.10 3.44 -0.38
CA LEU A 109 -22.83 2.74 -0.57
C LEU A 109 -21.72 3.69 -1.05
N PRO A 110 -20.44 3.38 -0.73
CA PRO A 110 -19.33 4.21 -1.19
C PRO A 110 -19.19 4.22 -2.71
N LYS A 111 -18.85 5.38 -3.28
CA LYS A 111 -18.56 5.56 -4.72
C LYS A 111 -17.15 5.13 -5.10
N ALA A 112 -16.26 4.95 -4.13
CA ALA A 112 -14.87 4.57 -4.34
C ALA A 112 -14.51 3.39 -3.43
N LYS A 113 -13.39 2.72 -3.75
CA LYS A 113 -12.89 1.63 -2.91
C LYS A 113 -12.24 2.15 -1.63
N ASN A 114 -11.93 1.24 -0.72
CA ASN A 114 -11.24 1.50 0.55
C ASN A 114 -12.08 2.32 1.53
N PHE A 115 -13.38 2.02 1.60
CA PHE A 115 -14.28 2.49 2.66
C PHE A 115 -14.78 1.30 3.47
N CYS A 116 -14.83 1.46 4.78
CA CYS A 116 -15.39 0.47 5.69
C CYS A 116 -16.39 1.13 6.65
N LYS A 117 -17.32 0.33 7.17
CA LYS A 117 -18.34 0.82 8.09
C LYS A 117 -17.91 0.55 9.52
N VAL A 118 -17.82 1.60 10.33
CA VAL A 118 -17.44 1.53 11.73
C VAL A 118 -18.52 2.26 12.53
N ASN A 119 -19.18 1.56 13.44
CA ASN A 119 -20.27 2.11 14.26
C ASN A 119 -21.34 2.84 13.43
N GLY A 120 -21.72 2.25 12.29
CA GLY A 120 -22.74 2.80 11.41
C GLY A 120 -22.27 3.92 10.48
N MET A 121 -21.01 4.33 10.56
CA MET A 121 -20.43 5.39 9.74
C MET A 121 -19.44 4.84 8.72
N TRP A 122 -19.53 5.32 7.46
CA TRP A 122 -18.55 5.00 6.45
C TRP A 122 -17.29 5.84 6.65
N LEU A 123 -16.16 5.16 6.82
CA LEU A 123 -14.85 5.78 6.95
C LEU A 123 -13.91 5.28 5.85
N LYS A 124 -13.05 6.14 5.38
CA LYS A 124 -11.94 5.72 4.52
C LYS A 124 -10.99 4.85 5.35
N TYR A 125 -10.41 3.83 4.72
CA TYR A 125 -9.36 3.04 5.36
C TYR A 125 -8.14 2.92 4.45
N GLU A 126 -6.99 2.66 5.06
CA GLU A 126 -5.80 2.20 4.36
C GLU A 126 -5.64 0.70 4.58
N PRO A 127 -5.39 -0.06 3.51
CA PRO A 127 -5.19 -1.50 3.66
C PRO A 127 -3.78 -1.79 4.17
N ILE A 128 -3.69 -2.71 5.14
CA ILE A 128 -2.43 -3.29 5.58
C ILE A 128 -2.42 -4.74 5.13
N PHE A 129 -1.59 -5.05 4.15
CA PHE A 129 -1.46 -6.40 3.62
C PHE A 129 -0.58 -7.23 4.54
N VAL A 130 -1.07 -8.39 4.93
CA VAL A 130 -0.37 -9.30 5.85
C VAL A 130 0.21 -10.45 5.06
N PHE A 131 1.54 -10.62 5.16
CA PHE A 131 2.28 -11.71 4.53
C PHE A 131 3.05 -12.49 5.58
N TYR A 132 3.11 -13.79 5.37
CA TYR A 132 3.84 -14.72 6.22
C TYR A 132 5.04 -15.31 5.47
N LYS A 133 6.18 -15.34 6.14
CA LYS A 133 7.40 -15.98 5.62
C LYS A 133 7.52 -17.39 6.21
N PRO A 134 7.28 -18.42 5.40
CA PRO A 134 7.39 -19.80 5.89
C PRO A 134 8.83 -20.20 6.26
#